data_cee696657351ea464ca7d2da25bee6f5
#
_entry.id   cee696657351ea464ca7d2da25bee6f5
#
_cell.length_a   1.000
_cell.length_b   1.000
_cell.length_c   1.000
_cell.angle_alpha   90.00
_cell.angle_beta   90.00
_cell.angle_gamma   90.00
#
_symmetry.space_group_name_H-M   'P 1'
#
loop_
_entity.id
_entity.type
_entity.pdbx_description
1 polymer ?
#
loop_
_entity_poly.entity_id
_entity_poly.type
_entity_poly.pdbx_seq_one_letter_code
_entity_poly.pdbx_strand_id
1 'polypeptide(L)'
;MSGMGITIAFWIMAVVAVGLSIAAISVRHPLKSAFFLVGVFFVTAALFLLLEARLLAVLQVLVYAGAIMVFIIFVIMLINLRPDQLSGRRLTVGKAVSLIIGLGVVASAGLVGYQSISARPIPKGFGQVEAVSTVLYTNFAFAFEAVSLLLLAAIIGAVVLAGKKGQEKKE
;
A
#
# COMPACT_ATOMS: atom_id res chain seq x y z
N MET A 1 -18.40 -7.02 -20.40
CA MET A 1 -18.94 -5.75 -19.83
C MET A 1 -18.54 -4.64 -20.80
N SER A 2 -19.44 -3.72 -21.15
CA SER A 2 -19.11 -2.61 -22.04
C SER A 2 -18.00 -1.76 -21.44
N GLY A 3 -17.05 -1.29 -22.24
CA GLY A 3 -15.91 -0.48 -21.76
C GLY A 3 -16.34 0.71 -20.88
N MET A 4 -17.51 1.27 -21.12
CA MET A 4 -18.11 2.34 -20.32
C MET A 4 -18.37 1.91 -18.86
N GLY A 5 -18.85 0.68 -18.63
CA GLY A 5 -19.08 0.18 -17.25
C GLY A 5 -17.80 0.04 -16.45
N ILE A 6 -16.72 -0.42 -17.06
CA ILE A 6 -15.39 -0.53 -16.42
C ILE A 6 -14.86 0.86 -16.07
N THR A 7 -15.00 1.83 -16.98
CA THR A 7 -14.56 3.21 -16.75
C THR A 7 -15.31 3.86 -15.60
N ILE A 8 -16.63 3.69 -15.54
CA ILE A 8 -17.46 4.21 -14.44
C ILE A 8 -17.04 3.57 -13.11
N ALA A 9 -16.89 2.23 -13.07
CA ALA A 9 -16.44 1.52 -11.88
C ALA A 9 -15.05 2.00 -11.41
N PHE A 10 -14.13 2.22 -12.34
CA PHE A 10 -12.81 2.76 -12.03
C PHE A 10 -12.88 4.12 -11.33
N TRP A 11 -13.66 5.07 -11.89
CA TRP A 11 -13.78 6.41 -11.31
C TRP A 11 -14.45 6.39 -9.94
N ILE A 12 -15.48 5.56 -9.75
CA ILE A 12 -16.13 5.40 -8.44
C ILE A 12 -15.11 4.89 -7.41
N MET A 13 -14.35 3.83 -7.72
CA MET A 13 -13.35 3.28 -6.83
C MET A 13 -12.20 4.24 -6.56
N ALA A 14 -11.76 5.00 -7.57
CA ALA A 14 -10.72 6.02 -7.40
C ALA A 14 -11.16 7.12 -6.42
N VAL A 15 -12.39 7.62 -6.54
CA VAL A 15 -12.95 8.61 -5.60
C VAL A 15 -13.07 8.04 -4.19
N VAL A 16 -13.52 6.79 -4.05
CA VAL A 16 -13.61 6.11 -2.74
C VAL A 16 -12.22 5.93 -2.13
N ALA A 17 -11.20 5.52 -2.91
CA ALA A 17 -9.82 5.38 -2.44
C ALA A 17 -9.26 6.71 -1.91
N VAL A 18 -9.48 7.81 -2.64
CA VAL A 18 -9.05 9.15 -2.22
C VAL A 18 -9.79 9.58 -0.95
N GLY A 19 -11.10 9.36 -0.87
CA GLY A 19 -11.90 9.68 0.30
C GLY A 19 -11.43 8.93 1.57
N LEU A 20 -11.21 7.63 1.46
CA LEU A 20 -10.69 6.81 2.55
C LEU A 20 -9.26 7.21 2.95
N SER A 21 -8.41 7.59 1.98
CA SER A 21 -7.04 8.05 2.25
C SER A 21 -7.04 9.37 3.02
N ILE A 22 -7.90 10.31 2.63
CA ILE A 22 -8.09 11.58 3.35
C ILE A 22 -8.62 11.32 4.76
N ALA A 23 -9.60 10.43 4.92
CA ALA A 23 -10.12 10.03 6.21
C ALA A 23 -9.03 9.41 7.10
N ALA A 24 -8.20 8.50 6.54
CA ALA A 24 -7.09 7.88 7.26
C ALA A 24 -6.10 8.91 7.84
N ILE A 25 -5.79 9.97 7.09
CA ILE A 25 -4.85 11.03 7.54
C ILE A 25 -5.53 12.02 8.49
N SER A 26 -6.83 12.27 8.34
CA SER A 26 -7.56 13.29 9.08
C SER A 26 -7.95 12.85 10.49
N VAL A 27 -8.15 11.56 10.70
CA VAL A 27 -8.58 11.00 11.98
C VAL A 27 -7.43 11.00 12.98
N ARG A 28 -7.68 11.54 14.19
CA ARG A 28 -6.67 11.63 15.26
C ARG A 28 -6.44 10.33 16.01
N HIS A 29 -7.35 9.40 15.93
CA HIS A 29 -7.27 8.09 16.59
C HIS A 29 -6.47 7.10 15.74
N PRO A 30 -5.29 6.63 16.18
CA PRO A 30 -4.43 5.76 15.37
C PRO A 30 -5.14 4.50 14.90
N LEU A 31 -5.93 3.86 15.76
CA LEU A 31 -6.67 2.65 15.42
C LEU A 31 -7.72 2.90 14.33
N LYS A 32 -8.48 4.01 14.42
CA LYS A 32 -9.45 4.37 13.39
C LYS A 32 -8.77 4.71 12.07
N SER A 33 -7.62 5.40 12.11
CA SER A 33 -6.80 5.69 10.93
C SER A 33 -6.35 4.40 10.24
N ALA A 34 -5.89 3.41 11.02
CA ALA A 34 -5.49 2.11 10.50
C ALA A 34 -6.66 1.37 9.81
N PHE A 35 -7.88 1.43 10.36
CA PHE A 35 -9.06 0.83 9.69
C PHE A 35 -9.39 1.50 8.36
N PHE A 36 -9.31 2.83 8.26
CA PHE A 36 -9.47 3.52 6.98
C PHE A 36 -8.40 3.11 5.97
N LEU A 37 -7.15 2.91 6.42
CA LEU A 37 -6.07 2.46 5.56
C LEU A 37 -6.28 1.04 5.04
N VAL A 38 -6.83 0.13 5.87
CA VAL A 38 -7.26 -1.20 5.41
C VAL A 38 -8.31 -1.06 4.30
N GLY A 39 -9.29 -0.16 4.47
CA GLY A 39 -10.27 0.13 3.42
C GLY A 39 -9.64 0.60 2.11
N VAL A 40 -8.61 1.48 2.18
CA VAL A 40 -7.84 1.89 1.00
C VAL A 40 -7.22 0.68 0.30
N PHE A 41 -6.63 -0.26 1.03
CA PHE A 41 -6.01 -1.44 0.43
C PHE A 41 -7.00 -2.37 -0.25
N PHE A 42 -8.20 -2.53 0.29
CA PHE A 42 -9.26 -3.31 -0.37
C PHE A 42 -9.73 -2.63 -1.68
N VAL A 43 -9.91 -1.32 -1.65
CA VAL A 43 -10.29 -0.58 -2.86
C VAL A 43 -9.16 -0.63 -3.91
N THR A 44 -7.90 -0.54 -3.48
CA THR A 44 -6.73 -0.68 -4.37
C THR A 44 -6.68 -2.08 -5.00
N ALA A 45 -6.96 -3.13 -4.22
CA ALA A 45 -7.05 -4.50 -4.76
C ALA A 45 -8.16 -4.63 -5.82
N ALA A 46 -9.31 -4.00 -5.59
CA ALA A 46 -10.39 -3.97 -6.57
C ALA A 46 -10.01 -3.19 -7.85
N LEU A 47 -9.25 -2.08 -7.71
CA LEU A 47 -8.68 -1.37 -8.87
C LEU A 47 -7.70 -2.25 -9.66
N PHE A 48 -6.86 -3.03 -8.99
CA PHE A 48 -5.99 -4.00 -9.66
C PHE A 48 -6.78 -5.07 -10.42
N LEU A 49 -7.92 -5.54 -9.87
CA LEU A 49 -8.80 -6.47 -10.60
C LEU A 49 -9.41 -5.82 -11.85
N LEU A 50 -9.81 -4.56 -11.78
CA LEU A 50 -10.31 -3.83 -12.95
C LEU A 50 -9.24 -3.67 -14.03
N LEU A 51 -7.97 -3.58 -13.64
CA LEU A 51 -6.81 -3.48 -14.54
C LEU A 51 -6.29 -4.85 -15.00
N GLU A 52 -7.04 -5.94 -14.76
CA GLU A 52 -6.65 -7.34 -15.07
C GLU A 52 -5.36 -7.80 -14.34
N ALA A 53 -4.84 -7.03 -13.38
CA ALA A 53 -3.63 -7.35 -12.62
C ALA A 53 -3.95 -8.28 -11.43
N ARG A 54 -4.43 -9.49 -11.74
CA ARG A 54 -4.98 -10.45 -10.75
C ARG A 54 -3.98 -10.83 -9.66
N LEU A 55 -2.72 -11.08 -10.03
CA LEU A 55 -1.67 -11.41 -9.05
C LEU A 55 -1.46 -10.28 -8.04
N LEU A 56 -1.41 -9.02 -8.53
CA LEU A 56 -1.23 -7.86 -7.67
C LEU A 56 -2.42 -7.68 -6.73
N ALA A 57 -3.65 -7.90 -7.21
CA ALA A 57 -4.84 -7.80 -6.37
C ALA A 57 -4.82 -8.81 -5.21
N VAL A 58 -4.43 -10.05 -5.47
CA VAL A 58 -4.29 -11.09 -4.43
C VAL A 58 -3.21 -10.71 -3.43
N LEU A 59 -2.03 -10.27 -3.90
CA LEU A 59 -0.94 -9.84 -3.03
C LEU A 59 -1.32 -8.60 -2.20
N GLN A 60 -2.09 -7.66 -2.76
CA GLN A 60 -2.58 -6.49 -2.06
C GLN A 60 -3.46 -6.88 -0.85
N VAL A 61 -4.35 -7.84 -1.01
CA VAL A 61 -5.20 -8.31 0.09
C VAL A 61 -4.42 -9.17 1.08
N LEU A 62 -3.64 -10.12 0.58
CA LEU A 62 -2.96 -11.11 1.43
C LEU A 62 -1.84 -10.47 2.26
N VAL A 63 -0.98 -9.68 1.60
CA VAL A 63 0.23 -9.11 2.23
C VAL A 63 -0.08 -7.77 2.88
N TYR A 64 -0.64 -6.80 2.12
CA TYR A 64 -0.84 -5.45 2.65
C TYR A 64 -2.00 -5.39 3.64
N ALA A 65 -3.21 -5.79 3.24
CA ALA A 65 -4.37 -5.72 4.12
C ALA A 65 -4.34 -6.82 5.20
N GLY A 66 -3.85 -8.02 4.86
CA GLY A 66 -3.76 -9.16 5.79
C GLY A 66 -2.56 -9.07 6.72
N ALA A 67 -1.36 -9.33 6.22
CA ALA A 67 -0.18 -9.49 7.09
C ALA A 67 0.29 -8.18 7.69
N ILE A 68 0.55 -7.16 6.86
CA ILE A 68 1.16 -5.91 7.31
C ILE A 68 0.21 -5.10 8.18
N MET A 69 -1.05 -4.91 7.73
CA MET A 69 -1.99 -4.08 8.48
C MET A 69 -2.45 -4.71 9.77
N VAL A 70 -2.66 -6.03 9.80
CA VAL A 70 -2.99 -6.74 11.04
C VAL A 70 -1.85 -6.60 12.05
N PHE A 71 -0.60 -6.72 11.59
CA PHE A 71 0.56 -6.49 12.44
C PHE A 71 0.62 -5.05 12.97
N ILE A 72 0.41 -4.05 12.12
CA ILE A 72 0.41 -2.64 12.51
C ILE A 72 -0.71 -2.35 13.51
N ILE A 73 -1.93 -2.85 13.28
CA ILE A 73 -3.07 -2.68 14.20
C ILE A 73 -2.74 -3.29 15.55
N PHE A 74 -2.14 -4.48 15.57
CA PHE A 74 -1.72 -5.14 16.81
C PHE A 74 -0.67 -4.31 17.56
N VAL A 75 0.33 -3.79 16.87
CA VAL A 75 1.36 -2.92 17.47
C VAL A 75 0.74 -1.63 18.03
N ILE A 76 -0.14 -0.96 17.28
CA ILE A 76 -0.83 0.25 17.74
C ILE A 76 -1.68 -0.03 18.99
N MET A 77 -2.30 -1.20 19.07
CA MET A 77 -3.11 -1.61 20.22
C MET A 77 -2.24 -1.87 21.46
N LEU A 78 -1.02 -2.40 21.28
CA LEU A 78 -0.07 -2.64 22.38
C LEU A 78 0.57 -1.35 22.89
N ILE A 79 0.84 -0.39 22.00
CA ILE A 79 1.38 0.91 22.37
C ILE A 79 0.21 1.76 22.81
N ASN A 80 0.05 1.98 24.13
CA ASN A 80 -1.01 2.82 24.70
C ASN A 80 -0.81 4.29 24.33
N LEU A 81 -1.07 4.63 23.08
CA LEU A 81 -0.98 5.99 22.55
C LEU A 81 -2.18 6.81 23.07
N ARG A 82 -1.95 7.65 24.09
CA ARG A 82 -2.97 8.61 24.54
C ARG A 82 -3.13 9.72 23.51
N PRO A 83 -4.35 10.00 23.04
CA PRO A 83 -4.62 11.07 22.05
C PRO A 83 -4.15 12.45 22.47
N ASP A 84 -4.08 12.71 23.77
CA ASP A 84 -3.72 14.01 24.34
C ASP A 84 -2.25 14.39 24.11
N GLN A 85 -1.37 13.43 23.89
CA GLN A 85 0.05 13.69 23.61
C GLN A 85 0.32 14.10 22.16
N LEU A 86 -0.65 13.94 21.26
CA LEU A 86 -0.57 14.29 19.84
C LEU A 86 -1.08 15.71 19.54
N SER A 87 -1.49 16.48 20.56
CA SER A 87 -2.10 17.81 20.45
C SER A 87 -1.06 18.93 20.44
N GLY A 88 -0.11 18.89 19.54
CA GLY A 88 0.87 19.96 19.32
C GLY A 88 0.84 20.54 17.90
N ARG A 89 -0.33 20.67 17.27
CA ARG A 89 -0.38 21.07 15.87
C ARG A 89 -0.71 22.52 15.66
N ARG A 90 0.31 23.39 15.69
CA ARG A 90 0.23 24.71 15.07
C ARG A 90 0.17 24.55 13.55
N LEU A 91 -0.87 25.13 12.95
CA LEU A 91 -0.99 25.31 11.52
C LEU A 91 0.05 26.32 11.08
N THR A 92 1.13 25.90 10.51
CA THR A 92 2.19 26.78 10.07
C THR A 92 2.53 26.49 8.58
N VAL A 93 3.23 27.39 7.96
CA VAL A 93 3.72 27.42 6.57
C VAL A 93 3.96 26.03 5.93
N GLY A 94 4.41 25.03 6.71
CA GLY A 94 4.61 23.66 6.26
C GLY A 94 3.36 22.97 5.68
N LYS A 95 2.14 23.34 6.10
CA LYS A 95 0.91 22.75 5.52
C LYS A 95 0.58 23.33 4.14
N ALA A 96 0.84 24.63 3.94
CA ALA A 96 0.67 25.23 2.63
C ALA A 96 1.69 24.64 1.63
N VAL A 97 2.93 24.46 2.07
CA VAL A 97 3.99 23.84 1.26
C VAL A 97 3.64 22.38 0.94
N SER A 98 3.20 21.58 1.91
CA SER A 98 2.81 20.18 1.65
C SER A 98 1.59 20.06 0.74
N LEU A 99 0.64 21.00 0.81
CA LEU A 99 -0.50 21.02 -0.11
C LEU A 99 -0.05 21.34 -1.55
N ILE A 100 0.83 22.32 -1.71
CA ILE A 100 1.37 22.70 -3.03
C ILE A 100 2.16 21.51 -3.64
N ILE A 101 3.02 20.86 -2.85
CA ILE A 101 3.76 19.68 -3.30
C ILE A 101 2.80 18.54 -3.67
N GLY A 102 1.79 18.27 -2.83
CA GLY A 102 0.79 17.23 -3.10
C GLY A 102 0.01 17.49 -4.39
N LEU A 103 -0.46 18.74 -4.60
CA LEU A 103 -1.12 19.14 -5.84
C LEU A 103 -0.19 19.04 -7.06
N GLY A 104 1.09 19.41 -6.90
CA GLY A 104 2.09 19.27 -7.95
C GLY A 104 2.31 17.83 -8.38
N VAL A 105 2.38 16.90 -7.42
CA VAL A 105 2.50 15.45 -7.70
C VAL A 105 1.26 14.92 -8.41
N VAL A 106 0.06 15.29 -7.97
CA VAL A 106 -1.20 14.87 -8.61
C VAL A 106 -1.29 15.45 -10.03
N ALA A 107 -0.96 16.72 -10.23
CA ALA A 107 -0.97 17.36 -11.55
C ALA A 107 0.05 16.72 -12.52
N SER A 108 1.28 16.44 -12.04
CA SER A 108 2.29 15.78 -12.86
C SER A 108 1.89 14.35 -13.24
N ALA A 109 1.34 13.58 -12.31
CA ALA A 109 0.82 12.24 -12.59
C ALA A 109 -0.33 12.27 -13.61
N GLY A 110 -1.24 13.26 -13.51
CA GLY A 110 -2.32 13.48 -14.48
C GLY A 110 -1.81 13.83 -15.88
N LEU A 111 -0.81 14.71 -15.98
CA LEU A 111 -0.19 15.10 -17.26
C LEU A 111 0.53 13.93 -17.93
N VAL A 112 1.33 13.17 -17.16
CA VAL A 112 2.02 11.97 -17.66
C VAL A 112 1.00 10.91 -18.08
N GLY A 113 -0.05 10.70 -17.29
CA GLY A 113 -1.15 9.79 -17.65
C GLY A 113 -1.82 10.20 -18.96
N TYR A 114 -2.14 11.48 -19.13
CA TYR A 114 -2.77 11.98 -20.36
C TYR A 114 -1.87 11.81 -21.60
N GLN A 115 -0.58 12.05 -21.50
CA GLN A 115 0.37 11.85 -22.60
C GLN A 115 0.60 10.36 -22.92
N SER A 116 0.41 9.47 -21.94
CA SER A 116 0.62 8.02 -22.09
C SER A 116 -0.58 7.28 -22.70
N ILE A 117 -1.72 7.94 -22.95
CA ILE A 117 -2.93 7.37 -23.55
C ILE A 117 -2.77 7.07 -25.08
N SER A 118 -1.57 6.90 -25.58
CA SER A 118 -1.37 6.20 -26.84
C SER A 118 -1.67 4.73 -26.61
N ALA A 119 -2.91 4.34 -26.88
CA ALA A 119 -3.41 2.99 -26.67
C ALA A 119 -2.58 1.96 -27.45
N ARG A 120 -1.56 1.41 -26.80
CA ARG A 120 -0.93 0.18 -27.29
C ARG A 120 -1.90 -0.96 -27.04
N PRO A 121 -2.19 -1.80 -28.03
CA PRO A 121 -3.04 -2.95 -27.82
C PRO A 121 -2.43 -3.83 -26.71
N ILE A 122 -3.21 -4.10 -25.69
CA ILE A 122 -2.80 -4.96 -24.59
C ILE A 122 -2.72 -6.38 -25.13
N PRO A 123 -1.57 -7.08 -25.02
CA PRO A 123 -1.44 -8.46 -25.47
C PRO A 123 -2.46 -9.37 -24.80
N LYS A 124 -2.99 -10.35 -25.53
CA LYS A 124 -3.87 -11.37 -24.95
C LYS A 124 -3.11 -12.11 -23.84
N GLY A 125 -3.72 -12.20 -22.66
CA GLY A 125 -3.09 -12.82 -21.49
C GLY A 125 -2.26 -11.87 -20.62
N PHE A 126 -2.26 -10.56 -20.90
CA PHE A 126 -1.65 -9.57 -20.04
C PHE A 126 -2.28 -9.64 -18.63
N GLY A 127 -1.45 -9.65 -17.59
CA GLY A 127 -1.92 -9.72 -16.20
C GLY A 127 -2.28 -11.12 -15.71
N GLN A 128 -2.20 -12.16 -16.55
CA GLN A 128 -2.33 -13.54 -16.10
C GLN A 128 -1.12 -13.95 -15.27
N VAL A 129 -1.35 -14.77 -14.25
CA VAL A 129 -0.31 -15.19 -13.30
C VAL A 129 0.86 -15.86 -14.02
N GLU A 130 0.58 -16.70 -15.03
CA GLU A 130 1.58 -17.40 -15.82
C GLU A 130 2.49 -16.44 -16.59
N ALA A 131 1.92 -15.41 -17.21
CA ALA A 131 2.70 -14.42 -17.97
C ALA A 131 3.61 -13.62 -17.04
N VAL A 132 3.08 -13.17 -15.88
CA VAL A 132 3.84 -12.42 -14.89
C VAL A 132 4.95 -13.28 -14.28
N SER A 133 4.66 -14.52 -13.89
CA SER A 133 5.66 -15.42 -13.33
C SER A 133 6.76 -15.76 -14.33
N THR A 134 6.43 -16.01 -15.59
CA THR A 134 7.46 -16.26 -16.63
C THR A 134 8.43 -15.09 -16.74
N VAL A 135 7.93 -13.86 -16.83
CA VAL A 135 8.77 -12.65 -16.89
C VAL A 135 9.59 -12.47 -15.60
N LEU A 136 8.98 -12.74 -14.45
CA LEU A 136 9.65 -12.64 -13.15
C LEU A 136 10.85 -13.59 -13.04
N TYR A 137 10.68 -14.84 -13.43
CA TYR A 137 11.74 -15.85 -13.32
C TYR A 137 12.76 -15.84 -14.48
N THR A 138 12.44 -15.17 -15.60
CA THR A 138 13.39 -15.06 -16.73
C THR A 138 14.11 -13.70 -16.72
N ASN A 139 13.35 -12.60 -16.84
CA ASN A 139 13.92 -11.27 -17.02
C ASN A 139 14.29 -10.61 -15.69
N PHE A 140 13.59 -10.93 -14.60
CA PHE A 140 13.76 -10.33 -13.28
C PHE A 140 14.21 -11.36 -12.22
N ALA A 141 14.87 -12.46 -12.65
CA ALA A 141 15.34 -13.51 -11.75
C ALA A 141 16.24 -12.95 -10.62
N PHE A 142 17.17 -12.06 -10.95
CA PHE A 142 18.05 -11.45 -9.95
C PHE A 142 17.27 -10.62 -8.91
N ALA A 143 16.29 -9.84 -9.35
CA ALA A 143 15.46 -9.06 -8.43
C ALA A 143 14.62 -9.97 -7.52
N PHE A 144 14.10 -11.06 -8.05
CA PHE A 144 13.37 -12.07 -7.28
C PHE A 144 14.26 -12.74 -6.22
N GLU A 145 15.48 -13.11 -6.59
CA GLU A 145 16.46 -13.68 -5.65
C GLU A 145 16.85 -12.68 -4.56
N ALA A 146 17.12 -11.44 -4.92
CA ALA A 146 17.44 -10.38 -3.95
C ALA A 146 16.31 -10.16 -2.92
N VAL A 147 15.05 -10.19 -3.35
CA VAL A 147 13.89 -10.10 -2.45
C VAL A 147 13.81 -11.32 -1.53
N SER A 148 14.12 -12.52 -2.04
CA SER A 148 14.11 -13.73 -1.20
C SER A 148 15.16 -13.68 -0.09
N LEU A 149 16.36 -13.17 -0.38
CA LEU A 149 17.41 -12.94 0.63
C LEU A 149 17.01 -11.86 1.64
N LEU A 150 16.35 -10.79 1.17
CA LEU A 150 15.83 -9.75 2.05
C LEU A 150 14.77 -10.30 3.02
N LEU A 151 13.86 -11.13 2.54
CA LEU A 151 12.85 -11.80 3.37
C LEU A 151 13.49 -12.71 4.42
N LEU A 152 14.50 -13.49 4.02
CA LEU A 152 15.25 -14.34 4.95
C LEU A 152 15.93 -13.50 6.04
N ALA A 153 16.62 -12.43 5.66
CA ALA A 153 17.26 -11.51 6.61
C ALA A 153 16.25 -10.85 7.55
N ALA A 154 15.09 -10.46 7.05
CA ALA A 154 14.00 -9.88 7.84
C ALA A 154 13.46 -10.88 8.89
N ILE A 155 13.27 -12.15 8.50
CA ILE A 155 12.82 -13.20 9.42
C ILE A 155 13.86 -13.45 10.51
N ILE A 156 15.13 -13.58 10.14
CA ILE A 156 16.21 -13.77 11.11
C ILE A 156 16.29 -12.57 12.07
N GLY A 157 16.22 -11.35 11.55
CA GLY A 157 16.21 -10.12 12.35
C GLY A 157 15.04 -10.07 13.32
N ALA A 158 13.83 -10.41 12.88
CA ALA A 158 12.65 -10.45 13.73
C ALA A 158 12.79 -11.49 14.86
N VAL A 159 13.29 -12.68 14.56
CA VAL A 159 13.50 -13.76 15.54
C VAL A 159 14.55 -13.36 16.56
N VAL A 160 15.67 -12.76 16.14
CA VAL A 160 16.74 -12.30 17.04
C VAL A 160 16.23 -11.19 17.97
N LEU A 161 15.44 -10.25 17.45
CA LEU A 161 14.85 -9.17 18.27
C LEU A 161 13.78 -9.69 19.24
N ALA A 162 13.01 -10.70 18.85
CA ALA A 162 12.00 -11.32 19.71
C ALA A 162 12.61 -12.26 20.76
N GLY A 163 13.82 -12.74 20.54
CA GLY A 163 14.55 -13.59 21.47
C GLY A 163 14.78 -12.88 22.80
N LYS A 164 14.35 -13.51 23.90
CA LYS A 164 14.59 -13.03 25.27
C LYS A 164 16.11 -12.97 25.50
N LYS A 165 16.66 -11.81 25.87
CA LYS A 165 18.02 -11.72 26.40
C LYS A 165 18.14 -12.76 27.52
N GLY A 166 19.02 -13.74 27.33
CA GLY A 166 19.30 -14.74 28.33
C GLY A 166 19.60 -14.06 29.65
N GLN A 167 19.09 -14.62 30.72
CA GLN A 167 19.33 -14.19 32.08
C GLN A 167 20.83 -13.99 32.23
N GLU A 168 21.28 -12.77 32.48
CA GLU A 168 22.56 -12.50 33.05
C GLU A 168 22.63 -13.31 34.35
N LYS A 169 23.48 -14.33 34.39
CA LYS A 169 23.82 -15.09 35.59
C LYS A 169 24.17 -14.09 36.69
N LYS A 170 23.33 -14.04 37.73
CA LYS A 170 23.77 -13.60 39.05
C LYS A 170 24.65 -14.70 39.59
N GLU A 171 25.92 -14.52 39.55
CA GLU A 171 26.88 -15.08 40.48
C GLU A 171 27.12 -14.06 41.59
#